data_81299e275bfcab02c8a970243c4d1ce8
#
_entry.id   81299e275bfcab02c8a970243c4d1ce8
#
_cell.length_a   1.000
_cell.length_b   1.000
_cell.length_c   1.000
_cell.angle_alpha   90.00
_cell.angle_beta   90.00
_cell.angle_gamma   90.00
#
_symmetry.space_group_name_H-M   'P 1'
#
loop_
_entity.id
_entity.type
_entity.pdbx_description
1 polymer ?
#
loop_
_entity_poly.entity_id
_entity_poly.type
_entity_poly.pdbx_seq_one_letter_code
_entity_poly.pdbx_strand_id
1 'polypeptide(L)'
;MIKPDAVENGNIGSILEKINSAGFKIIAMKYTKLSLEKAEKFYEIHSERPFFNELVTFMSRGPIVAAILEKENAVEDFRKLIGSTNPVDAKEGTIRSLYATSMGENAVHGSDSDENAAIEGSFQFLSLIHISEPTRLSEIS
;
A
#
# COMPACT_ATOMS: atom_id res chain seq x y z
N MET A 1 -0.57 -0.28 1.73
CA MET A 1 0.50 -0.01 2.71
C MET A 1 0.88 1.45 2.62
N ILE A 2 0.89 2.11 3.73
CA ILE A 2 1.48 3.45 3.81
C ILE A 2 2.97 3.22 4.00
N LYS A 3 3.77 3.73 3.09
CA LYS A 3 5.21 3.45 3.01
C LYS A 3 6.01 4.29 4.03
N PRO A 4 7.26 3.89 4.30
CA PRO A 4 8.08 4.58 5.31
C PRO A 4 8.23 6.09 5.10
N ASP A 5 8.29 6.56 3.86
CA ASP A 5 8.42 8.00 3.56
C ASP A 5 7.20 8.79 4.07
N ALA A 6 6.00 8.30 3.82
CA ALA A 6 4.79 8.98 4.29
C ALA A 6 4.63 8.89 5.82
N VAL A 7 5.07 7.78 6.42
CA VAL A 7 5.09 7.66 7.88
C VAL A 7 6.07 8.66 8.48
N GLU A 8 7.28 8.74 7.94
CA GLU A 8 8.31 9.68 8.40
C GLU A 8 7.86 11.13 8.27
N ASN A 9 7.10 11.44 7.22
CA ASN A 9 6.59 12.79 6.99
C ASN A 9 5.33 13.14 7.78
N GLY A 10 4.83 12.21 8.60
CA GLY A 10 3.66 12.45 9.45
C GLY A 10 2.32 12.43 8.72
N ASN A 11 2.24 11.74 7.59
CA ASN A 11 1.07 11.79 6.72
C ASN A 11 0.07 10.64 6.93
N ILE A 12 0.26 9.80 7.95
CA ILE A 12 -0.63 8.66 8.22
C ILE A 12 -2.09 9.12 8.33
N GLY A 13 -2.36 10.09 9.19
CA GLY A 13 -3.73 10.56 9.43
C GLY A 13 -4.38 11.16 8.20
N SER A 14 -3.65 11.98 7.45
CA SER A 14 -4.16 12.60 6.24
C SER A 14 -4.49 11.57 5.15
N ILE A 15 -3.65 10.55 5.00
CA ILE A 15 -3.87 9.48 4.04
C ILE A 15 -5.09 8.64 4.43
N LEU A 16 -5.19 8.25 5.71
CA LEU A 16 -6.33 7.48 6.21
C LEU A 16 -7.64 8.23 6.05
N GLU A 17 -7.64 9.54 6.30
CA GLU A 17 -8.82 10.38 6.10
C GLU A 17 -9.29 10.34 4.64
N LYS A 18 -8.38 10.47 3.69
CA LYS A 18 -8.72 10.39 2.27
C LYS A 18 -9.31 9.04 1.90
N ILE A 19 -8.78 7.96 2.45
CA ILE A 19 -9.26 6.61 2.22
C ILE A 19 -10.69 6.46 2.73
N ASN A 20 -10.94 6.85 3.98
CA ASN A 20 -12.29 6.79 4.55
C ASN A 20 -13.27 7.69 3.80
N SER A 21 -12.87 8.89 3.44
CA SER A 21 -13.72 9.83 2.71
C SER A 21 -14.09 9.33 1.32
N ALA A 22 -13.26 8.46 0.74
CA ALA A 22 -13.54 7.85 -0.57
C ALA A 22 -14.45 6.63 -0.48
N GLY A 23 -14.94 6.28 0.72
CA GLY A 23 -15.89 5.18 0.91
C GLY A 23 -15.28 3.84 1.24
N PHE A 24 -13.98 3.76 1.50
CA PHE A 24 -13.33 2.52 1.90
C PHE A 24 -13.52 2.27 3.40
N LYS A 25 -13.90 1.03 3.72
CA LYS A 25 -13.96 0.57 5.10
C LYS A 25 -12.64 -0.10 5.46
N ILE A 26 -12.03 0.32 6.55
CA ILE A 26 -10.80 -0.30 7.06
C ILE A 26 -11.22 -1.44 7.97
N ILE A 27 -10.92 -2.69 7.58
CA ILE A 27 -11.32 -3.86 8.37
C ILE A 27 -10.18 -4.48 9.15
N ALA A 28 -8.94 -4.13 8.82
CA ALA A 28 -7.75 -4.51 9.59
C ALA A 28 -6.66 -3.49 9.32
N MET A 29 -5.87 -3.19 10.33
CA MET A 29 -4.78 -2.21 10.21
C MET A 29 -3.72 -2.51 11.24
N LYS A 30 -2.44 -2.38 10.85
CA LYS A 30 -1.34 -2.48 11.79
C LYS A 30 -0.21 -1.53 11.45
N TYR A 31 0.43 -1.03 12.47
CA TYR A 31 1.67 -0.24 12.39
C TYR A 31 2.82 -1.19 12.71
N THR A 32 3.72 -1.36 11.78
CA THR A 32 4.81 -2.33 11.93
C THR A 32 6.02 -1.91 11.11
N LYS A 33 7.15 -2.57 11.35
CA LYS A 33 8.35 -2.40 10.55
C LYS A 33 8.68 -3.74 9.91
N LEU A 34 8.83 -3.76 8.59
CA LEU A 34 9.27 -4.96 7.89
C LEU A 34 10.77 -5.17 8.12
N SER A 35 11.18 -6.42 8.38
CA SER A 35 12.58 -6.77 8.29
C SER A 35 13.00 -6.76 6.82
N LEU A 36 14.30 -6.68 6.54
CA LEU A 36 14.78 -6.78 5.15
C LEU A 36 14.30 -8.07 4.50
N GLU A 37 14.36 -9.19 5.24
CA GLU A 37 13.90 -10.49 4.76
C GLU A 37 12.42 -10.50 4.39
N LYS A 38 11.57 -9.90 5.23
CA LYS A 38 10.14 -9.80 4.94
C LYS A 38 9.86 -8.89 3.74
N ALA A 39 10.60 -7.80 3.61
CA ALA A 39 10.47 -6.92 2.46
C ALA A 39 10.87 -7.64 1.16
N GLU A 40 11.96 -8.41 1.20
CA GLU A 40 12.40 -9.22 0.06
C GLU A 40 11.32 -10.23 -0.35
N LYS A 41 10.69 -10.87 0.62
CA LYS A 41 9.63 -11.83 0.35
C LYS A 41 8.37 -11.16 -0.21
N PHE A 42 7.98 -10.04 0.34
CA PHE A 42 6.80 -9.29 -0.14
C PHE A 42 6.94 -8.86 -1.60
N TYR A 43 8.14 -8.45 -1.99
CA TYR A 43 8.43 -7.97 -3.35
C TYR A 43 9.15 -9.00 -4.21
N GLU A 44 9.11 -10.29 -3.87
CA GLU A 44 9.90 -11.32 -4.57
C GLU A 44 9.57 -11.45 -6.06
N ILE A 45 8.37 -11.06 -6.49
CA ILE A 45 8.01 -11.04 -7.93
C ILE A 45 8.86 -10.04 -8.71
N HIS A 46 9.50 -9.10 -8.01
CA HIS A 46 10.41 -8.10 -8.61
C HIS A 46 11.87 -8.41 -8.35
N SER A 47 12.20 -9.61 -7.83
CA SER A 47 13.57 -9.96 -7.40
C SER A 47 14.63 -9.83 -8.50
N GLU A 48 14.24 -9.96 -9.76
CA GLU A 48 15.16 -9.84 -10.91
C GLU A 48 15.21 -8.41 -11.48
N ARG A 49 14.44 -7.49 -10.93
CA ARG A 49 14.44 -6.11 -11.40
C ARG A 49 15.65 -5.36 -10.83
N PRO A 50 16.24 -4.45 -11.61
CA PRO A 50 17.42 -3.70 -11.15
C PRO A 50 17.14 -2.83 -9.91
N PHE A 51 15.90 -2.42 -9.69
CA PHE A 51 15.52 -1.59 -8.53
C PHE A 51 15.22 -2.40 -7.27
N PHE A 52 15.29 -3.73 -7.31
CA PHE A 52 14.84 -4.59 -6.20
C PHE A 52 15.54 -4.29 -4.89
N ASN A 53 16.88 -4.23 -4.90
CA ASN A 53 17.65 -3.98 -3.67
C ASN A 53 17.34 -2.61 -3.06
N GLU A 54 17.20 -1.60 -3.87
CA GLU A 54 16.84 -0.26 -3.42
C GLU A 54 15.42 -0.24 -2.83
N LEU A 55 14.48 -0.92 -3.48
CA LEU A 55 13.09 -1.03 -3.02
C LEU A 55 13.00 -1.69 -1.67
N VAL A 56 13.64 -2.86 -1.49
CA VAL A 56 13.53 -3.61 -0.22
C VAL A 56 14.27 -2.90 0.92
N THR A 57 15.37 -2.22 0.62
CA THR A 57 16.07 -1.40 1.60
C THR A 57 15.18 -0.24 2.06
N PHE A 58 14.54 0.43 1.12
CA PHE A 58 13.59 1.49 1.42
C PHE A 58 12.43 1.00 2.27
N MET A 59 11.79 -0.09 1.86
CA MET A 59 10.59 -0.60 2.53
C MET A 59 10.86 -1.16 3.93
N SER A 60 12.10 -1.49 4.24
CA SER A 60 12.50 -2.00 5.56
C SER A 60 13.17 -0.95 6.45
N ARG A 61 13.35 0.28 5.96
CA ARG A 61 14.10 1.28 6.71
C ARG A 61 13.34 1.87 7.90
N GLY A 62 12.03 1.81 7.90
CA GLY A 62 11.21 2.39 8.96
C GLY A 62 9.81 1.80 9.00
N PRO A 63 8.98 2.25 9.96
CA PRO A 63 7.62 1.75 10.09
C PRO A 63 6.75 2.02 8.87
N ILE A 64 5.79 1.11 8.69
CA ILE A 64 4.75 1.17 7.66
C ILE A 64 3.40 1.00 8.33
N VAL A 65 2.34 1.35 7.62
CA VAL A 65 0.98 1.00 8.02
C VAL A 65 0.40 0.08 6.94
N ALA A 66 0.11 -1.16 7.32
CA ALA A 66 -0.57 -2.10 6.44
C ALA A 66 -2.04 -2.19 6.85
N ALA A 67 -2.94 -2.27 5.88
CA ALA A 67 -4.36 -2.38 6.16
C ALA A 67 -5.08 -3.17 5.07
N ILE A 68 -6.20 -3.77 5.46
CA ILE A 68 -7.15 -4.39 4.54
C ILE A 68 -8.34 -3.46 4.42
N LEU A 69 -8.69 -3.13 3.19
CA LEU A 69 -9.79 -2.24 2.88
C LEU A 69 -10.90 -3.01 2.20
N GLU A 70 -12.13 -2.62 2.48
CA GLU A 70 -13.32 -3.20 1.85
C GLU A 70 -14.13 -2.14 1.15
N LYS A 71 -14.44 -2.40 -0.11
CA LYS A 71 -15.29 -1.57 -0.94
C LYS A 71 -15.63 -2.34 -2.20
N GLU A 72 -16.81 -2.10 -2.78
CA GLU A 72 -17.10 -2.60 -4.12
C GLU A 72 -16.10 -2.00 -5.12
N ASN A 73 -15.52 -2.84 -6.01
CA ASN A 73 -14.42 -2.44 -6.91
C ASN A 73 -13.20 -1.86 -6.17
N ALA A 74 -12.88 -2.43 -5.01
CA ALA A 74 -11.85 -1.86 -4.12
C ALA A 74 -10.51 -1.63 -4.81
N VAL A 75 -10.00 -2.61 -5.56
CA VAL A 75 -8.67 -2.50 -6.19
C VAL A 75 -8.65 -1.36 -7.22
N GLU A 76 -9.61 -1.35 -8.13
CA GLU A 76 -9.67 -0.33 -9.18
C GLU A 76 -9.87 1.07 -8.59
N ASP A 77 -10.79 1.20 -7.66
CA ASP A 77 -11.09 2.50 -7.05
C ASP A 77 -9.94 3.00 -6.18
N PHE A 78 -9.24 2.09 -5.50
CA PHE A 78 -8.08 2.48 -4.72
C PHE A 78 -6.94 2.95 -5.61
N ARG A 79 -6.71 2.29 -6.74
CA ARG A 79 -5.68 2.74 -7.68
C ARG A 79 -5.97 4.13 -8.23
N LYS A 80 -7.23 4.47 -8.45
CA LYS A 80 -7.63 5.83 -8.83
C LYS A 80 -7.40 6.83 -7.72
N LEU A 81 -7.67 6.44 -6.48
CA LEU A 81 -7.48 7.31 -5.31
C LEU A 81 -6.01 7.62 -5.07
N ILE A 82 -5.14 6.63 -5.22
CA ILE A 82 -3.71 6.85 -4.97
C ILE A 82 -2.99 7.54 -6.13
N GLY A 83 -3.42 7.35 -7.36
CA GLY A 83 -2.85 8.00 -8.52
C GLY A 83 -1.68 7.25 -9.16
N SER A 84 -1.08 7.87 -10.16
CA SER A 84 0.04 7.31 -10.91
C SER A 84 1.25 7.05 -10.01
N THR A 85 2.00 6.01 -10.34
CA THR A 85 3.24 5.63 -9.63
C THR A 85 4.23 6.80 -9.55
N ASN A 86 4.35 7.56 -10.63
CA ASN A 86 5.15 8.78 -10.63
C ASN A 86 4.27 9.95 -10.19
N PRO A 87 4.60 10.63 -9.07
CA PRO A 87 3.77 11.73 -8.56
C PRO A 87 3.65 12.91 -9.52
N VAL A 88 4.61 13.10 -10.41
CA VAL A 88 4.53 14.16 -11.44
C VAL A 88 3.35 13.91 -12.39
N ASP A 89 3.06 12.66 -12.66
CA ASP A 89 1.97 12.26 -13.55
C ASP A 89 0.66 11.99 -12.79
N ALA A 90 0.70 12.03 -11.47
CA ALA A 90 -0.47 11.75 -10.65
C ALA A 90 -1.47 12.91 -10.74
N LYS A 91 -2.74 12.55 -10.95
CA LYS A 91 -3.82 13.53 -11.05
C LYS A 91 -3.94 14.32 -9.75
N GLU A 92 -4.20 15.62 -9.87
CA GLU A 92 -4.39 16.49 -8.72
C GLU A 92 -5.43 15.93 -7.74
N GLY A 93 -5.13 15.98 -6.45
CA GLY A 93 -6.01 15.47 -5.40
C GLY A 93 -5.79 14.00 -5.06
N THR A 94 -5.03 13.26 -5.83
CA THR A 94 -4.68 11.88 -5.49
C THR A 94 -3.66 11.84 -4.36
N ILE A 95 -3.58 10.70 -3.65
CA ILE A 95 -2.65 10.57 -2.53
C ILE A 95 -1.22 10.81 -2.96
N ARG A 96 -0.80 10.24 -4.09
CA ARG A 96 0.57 10.43 -4.58
C ARG A 96 0.87 11.86 -5.02
N SER A 97 -0.11 12.55 -5.62
CA SER A 97 0.08 13.95 -5.97
C SER A 97 0.32 14.84 -4.75
N LEU A 98 -0.29 14.48 -3.63
CA LEU A 98 -0.23 15.29 -2.40
C LEU A 98 0.95 14.92 -1.50
N TYR A 99 1.30 13.62 -1.42
CA TYR A 99 2.20 13.12 -0.38
C TYR A 99 3.43 12.39 -0.89
N ALA A 100 3.51 12.06 -2.17
CA ALA A 100 4.68 11.41 -2.75
C ALA A 100 5.72 12.46 -3.15
N THR A 101 7.00 12.12 -2.98
CA THR A 101 8.10 13.02 -3.36
C THR A 101 8.80 12.60 -4.65
N SER A 102 8.77 11.31 -4.95
CA SER A 102 9.41 10.76 -6.15
C SER A 102 8.76 9.43 -6.53
N MET A 103 9.17 8.87 -7.66
CA MET A 103 8.68 7.56 -8.08
C MET A 103 9.07 6.45 -7.10
N GLY A 104 10.25 6.56 -6.47
CA GLY A 104 10.73 5.60 -5.47
C GLY A 104 10.10 5.80 -4.10
N GLU A 105 9.89 7.07 -3.71
CA GLU A 105 9.27 7.43 -2.44
C GLU A 105 7.88 8.02 -2.72
N ASN A 106 6.95 7.14 -3.05
CA ASN A 106 5.64 7.53 -3.55
C ASN A 106 4.47 7.27 -2.59
N ALA A 107 4.76 7.27 -1.31
CA ALA A 107 3.84 7.34 -0.17
C ALA A 107 3.04 6.07 0.10
N VAL A 108 2.46 5.43 -0.90
CA VAL A 108 1.56 4.30 -0.71
C VAL A 108 1.78 3.23 -1.78
N HIS A 109 1.37 2.01 -1.43
CA HIS A 109 1.26 0.90 -2.37
C HIS A 109 -0.18 0.40 -2.33
N GLY A 110 -0.74 0.12 -3.49
CA GLY A 110 -2.03 -0.54 -3.63
C GLY A 110 -1.88 -1.78 -4.49
N SER A 111 -2.60 -2.83 -4.14
CA SER A 111 -2.60 -4.06 -4.93
C SER A 111 -3.14 -3.80 -6.34
N ASP A 112 -2.60 -4.49 -7.33
CA ASP A 112 -2.93 -4.25 -8.73
C ASP A 112 -4.05 -5.16 -9.27
N SER A 113 -4.49 -6.13 -8.45
CA SER A 113 -5.57 -7.04 -8.81
C SER A 113 -6.20 -7.62 -7.55
N ASP A 114 -7.41 -8.17 -7.67
CA ASP A 114 -8.07 -8.86 -6.55
C ASP A 114 -7.24 -10.06 -6.09
N GLU A 115 -6.62 -10.77 -7.02
CA GLU A 115 -5.75 -11.90 -6.71
C GLU A 115 -4.54 -11.47 -5.89
N ASN A 116 -3.86 -10.42 -6.32
CA ASN A 116 -2.70 -9.89 -5.58
C ASN A 116 -3.11 -9.26 -4.25
N ALA A 117 -4.29 -8.67 -4.15
CA ALA A 117 -4.81 -8.16 -2.88
C ALA A 117 -4.96 -9.29 -1.87
N ALA A 118 -5.46 -10.45 -2.29
CA ALA A 118 -5.58 -11.61 -1.41
C ALA A 118 -4.21 -12.13 -0.96
N ILE A 119 -3.24 -12.20 -1.87
CA ILE A 119 -1.88 -12.66 -1.56
C ILE A 119 -1.20 -11.69 -0.59
N GLU A 120 -1.25 -10.41 -0.88
CA GLU A 120 -0.62 -9.37 -0.07
C GLU A 120 -1.29 -9.24 1.29
N GLY A 121 -2.62 -9.35 1.33
CA GLY A 121 -3.38 -9.37 2.57
C GLY A 121 -3.06 -10.58 3.44
N SER A 122 -2.90 -11.76 2.83
CA SER A 122 -2.45 -12.97 3.54
C SER A 122 -1.07 -12.78 4.15
N PHE A 123 -0.17 -12.14 3.42
CA PHE A 123 1.17 -11.87 3.93
C PHE A 123 1.13 -11.01 5.19
N GLN A 124 0.30 -9.96 5.19
CA GLN A 124 0.23 -9.02 6.31
C GLN A 124 -0.70 -9.49 7.43
N PHE A 125 -1.80 -10.18 7.10
CA PHE A 125 -2.88 -10.49 8.05
C PHE A 125 -3.40 -11.92 7.85
N LEU A 126 -2.52 -12.91 7.92
CA LEU A 126 -2.85 -14.30 7.61
C LEU A 126 -4.09 -14.82 8.33
N SER A 127 -4.27 -14.46 9.61
CA SER A 127 -5.39 -14.93 10.41
C SER A 127 -6.75 -14.37 9.97
N LEU A 128 -6.77 -13.27 9.20
CA LEU A 128 -8.00 -12.61 8.78
C LEU A 128 -8.47 -13.00 7.38
N ILE A 129 -7.55 -13.45 6.53
CA ILE A 129 -7.85 -13.67 5.12
C ILE A 129 -8.88 -14.80 4.90
N HIS A 130 -9.01 -15.72 5.85
CA HIS A 130 -9.90 -16.86 5.75
C HIS A 130 -11.37 -16.52 5.85
N ILE A 131 -11.70 -15.34 6.36
CA ILE A 131 -13.09 -14.92 6.57
C ILE A 131 -13.53 -13.82 5.61
N SER A 132 -12.67 -13.43 4.68
CA SER A 132 -12.92 -12.33 3.76
C SER A 132 -12.97 -12.80 2.32
N GLU A 133 -13.86 -12.19 1.53
CA GLU A 133 -13.94 -12.47 0.10
C GLU A 133 -12.89 -11.63 -0.63
N PRO A 134 -11.95 -12.24 -1.36
CA PRO A 134 -10.86 -11.51 -2.01
C PRO A 134 -11.31 -10.41 -2.97
N THR A 135 -12.43 -10.63 -3.67
CA THR A 135 -12.93 -9.67 -4.66
C THR A 135 -13.39 -8.34 -4.06
N ARG A 136 -13.57 -8.29 -2.74
CA ARG A 136 -14.02 -7.08 -2.04
C ARG A 136 -12.92 -6.39 -1.27
N LEU A 137 -11.71 -6.94 -1.32
CA LEU A 137 -10.62 -6.46 -0.50
C LEU A 137 -9.56 -5.75 -1.34
N SER A 138 -8.99 -4.71 -0.77
CA SER A 138 -7.78 -4.08 -1.26
C SER A 138 -6.90 -3.77 -0.09
N GLU A 139 -5.59 -3.97 -0.24
CA GLU A 139 -4.63 -3.65 0.79
C GLU A 139 -4.11 -2.24 0.61
N ILE A 140 -4.01 -1.48 1.72
CA ILE A 140 -3.28 -0.22 1.71
C ILE A 140 -1.81 -0.56 1.73
N SER A 141 -1.15 -0.36 0.64
CA SER A 141 0.21 -0.82 0.65
C SER A 141 1.15 0.02 -0.14
#